data_3bbaaa8bcbe8dbdf992f22f285e5b91c
#
_entry.id   3bbaaa8bcbe8dbdf992f22f285e5b91c
#
_cell.length_a   1.000
_cell.length_b   1.000
_cell.length_c   1.000
_cell.angle_alpha   90.00
_cell.angle_beta   90.00
_cell.angle_gamma   90.00
#
_symmetry.space_group_name_H-M   'P 1'
#
loop_
_entity.id
_entity.type
_entity.pdbx_description
1 polymer ?
#
loop_
_entity_poly.entity_id
_entity_poly.type
_entity_poly.pdbx_seq_one_letter_code
_entity_poly.pdbx_strand_id
1 'polypeptide(L)'
;MLPRFYYPEILKGNNQISNKTHVHHICKVLRLKKNDYIQLFDGAGNHAKAKIIEVKKQIIELNVESVNKPLLIQNSKITPVMPILKKNAFLLCIEKLTELGIEDIRVYRPDLIDQSIAKKNVNSLLDKAREVSIAACAQSGNNFIPQILSLIHISEPTRRSY
;
A
#
# COMPACT_ATOMS: atom_id res chain seq x y z
N MET A 1 20.11 1.40 2.15
CA MET A 1 18.74 1.01 2.59
C MET A 1 18.46 -0.38 2.02
N LEU A 2 17.85 -1.30 2.78
CA LEU A 2 17.46 -2.62 2.24
C LEU A 2 16.26 -2.47 1.30
N PRO A 3 16.21 -3.24 0.20
CA PRO A 3 15.03 -3.31 -0.65
C PRO A 3 13.80 -3.80 0.13
N ARG A 4 12.65 -3.18 -0.08
CA ARG A 4 11.43 -3.43 0.69
C ARG A 4 10.35 -4.04 -0.18
N PHE A 5 9.65 -5.05 0.36
CA PHE A 5 8.60 -5.77 -0.34
C PHE A 5 7.37 -5.94 0.55
N TYR A 6 6.20 -5.68 -0.03
CA TYR A 6 4.93 -5.98 0.61
C TYR A 6 4.72 -7.49 0.69
N TYR A 7 4.43 -7.97 1.90
CA TYR A 7 4.20 -9.38 2.19
C TYR A 7 3.15 -9.50 3.30
N PRO A 8 1.89 -9.88 2.99
CA PRO A 8 0.76 -9.71 3.91
C PRO A 8 0.82 -10.59 5.17
N GLU A 9 1.53 -11.70 5.14
CA GLU A 9 1.59 -12.65 6.26
C GLU A 9 3.03 -12.97 6.63
N ILE A 10 3.70 -12.05 7.32
CA ILE A 10 5.08 -12.24 7.75
C ILE A 10 5.11 -13.20 8.94
N LEU A 11 5.70 -14.37 8.77
CA LEU A 11 5.89 -15.36 9.83
C LEU A 11 7.37 -15.41 10.25
N LYS A 12 7.62 -15.73 11.53
CA LYS A 12 8.97 -16.06 11.99
C LYS A 12 9.38 -17.40 11.37
N GLY A 13 10.62 -17.50 10.92
CA GLY A 13 11.16 -18.67 10.26
C GLY A 13 11.03 -18.61 8.74
N ASN A 14 10.65 -19.71 8.12
CA ASN A 14 10.62 -19.85 6.66
C ASN A 14 9.44 -19.12 6.03
N ASN A 15 9.72 -18.30 5.04
CA ASN A 15 8.75 -17.60 4.21
C ASN A 15 9.11 -17.79 2.74
N GLN A 16 8.15 -17.53 1.82
CA GLN A 16 8.35 -17.79 0.42
C GLN A 16 7.68 -16.71 -0.45
N ILE A 17 8.46 -16.02 -1.28
CA ILE A 17 7.93 -15.09 -2.28
C ILE A 17 7.72 -15.83 -3.60
N SER A 18 6.46 -15.93 -4.05
CA SER A 18 6.05 -16.51 -5.34
C SER A 18 5.43 -15.48 -6.29
N ASN A 19 5.22 -14.25 -5.85
CA ASN A 19 4.72 -13.16 -6.70
C ASN A 19 5.72 -12.88 -7.84
N LYS A 20 5.28 -13.09 -9.09
CA LYS A 20 6.13 -12.97 -10.28
C LYS A 20 6.83 -11.61 -10.39
N THR A 21 6.14 -10.52 -10.05
CA THR A 21 6.70 -9.16 -10.10
C THR A 21 7.82 -9.00 -9.07
N HIS A 22 7.61 -9.46 -7.84
CA HIS A 22 8.62 -9.42 -6.79
C HIS A 22 9.82 -10.32 -7.12
N VAL A 23 9.59 -11.55 -7.57
CA VAL A 23 10.66 -12.47 -8.00
C VAL A 23 11.48 -11.84 -9.12
N HIS A 24 10.83 -11.29 -10.15
CA HIS A 24 11.52 -10.61 -11.24
C HIS A 24 12.34 -9.41 -10.73
N HIS A 25 11.77 -8.59 -9.86
CA HIS A 25 12.45 -7.41 -9.28
C HIS A 25 13.69 -7.84 -8.50
N ILE A 26 13.56 -8.83 -7.61
CA ILE A 26 14.66 -9.34 -6.78
C ILE A 26 15.77 -9.93 -7.66
N CYS A 27 15.42 -10.79 -8.63
CA CYS A 27 16.42 -11.53 -9.41
C CYS A 27 17.03 -10.73 -10.56
N LYS A 28 16.21 -9.93 -11.29
CA LYS A 28 16.64 -9.28 -12.54
C LYS A 28 17.01 -7.82 -12.36
N VAL A 29 16.26 -7.09 -11.53
CA VAL A 29 16.50 -5.66 -11.30
C VAL A 29 17.57 -5.48 -10.21
N LEU A 30 17.32 -6.03 -9.04
CA LEU A 30 18.22 -5.89 -7.88
C LEU A 30 19.36 -6.90 -7.88
N ARG A 31 19.24 -7.99 -8.64
CA ARG A 31 20.25 -9.07 -8.77
C ARG A 31 20.70 -9.65 -7.43
N LEU A 32 19.74 -9.73 -6.48
CA LEU A 32 20.01 -10.29 -5.17
C LEU A 32 20.25 -11.80 -5.25
N LYS A 33 21.08 -12.30 -4.32
CA LYS A 33 21.54 -13.67 -4.27
C LYS A 33 21.28 -14.29 -2.90
N LYS A 34 21.57 -15.57 -2.76
CA LYS A 34 21.62 -16.26 -1.47
C LYS A 34 22.49 -15.47 -0.48
N ASN A 35 22.03 -15.37 0.76
CA ASN A 35 22.59 -14.61 1.88
C ASN A 35 22.38 -13.09 1.82
N ASP A 36 21.83 -12.51 0.77
CA ASP A 36 21.40 -11.12 0.77
C ASP A 36 20.19 -10.91 1.66
N TYR A 37 19.94 -9.67 2.03
CA TYR A 37 18.85 -9.29 2.91
C TYR A 37 17.85 -8.37 2.20
N ILE A 38 16.59 -8.56 2.52
CA ILE A 38 15.48 -7.69 2.14
C ILE A 38 14.68 -7.31 3.38
N GLN A 39 13.82 -6.33 3.26
CA GLN A 39 12.85 -5.99 4.29
C GLN A 39 11.45 -6.33 3.80
N LEU A 40 10.67 -7.00 4.65
CA LEU A 40 9.24 -7.28 4.42
C LEU A 40 8.41 -6.32 5.27
N PHE A 41 7.23 -5.93 4.78
CA PHE A 41 6.21 -5.21 5.54
C PHE A 41 4.82 -5.70 5.13
N ASP A 42 3.87 -5.75 6.09
CA ASP A 42 2.54 -6.33 5.89
C ASP A 42 1.43 -5.30 5.62
N GLY A 43 1.76 -4.02 5.69
CA GLY A 43 0.80 -2.93 5.53
C GLY A 43 -0.05 -2.64 6.77
N ALA A 44 0.11 -3.40 7.84
CA ALA A 44 -0.54 -3.21 9.14
C ALA A 44 0.46 -2.73 10.23
N GLY A 45 1.67 -2.37 9.80
CA GLY A 45 2.73 -1.84 10.65
C GLY A 45 3.82 -2.87 10.99
N ASN A 46 3.56 -4.18 10.85
CA ASN A 46 4.59 -5.17 11.10
C ASN A 46 5.62 -5.16 9.97
N HIS A 47 6.86 -5.37 10.34
CA HIS A 47 7.95 -5.48 9.38
C HIS A 47 9.04 -6.43 9.89
N ALA A 48 9.81 -6.98 8.98
CA ALA A 48 10.89 -7.89 9.30
C ALA A 48 12.06 -7.77 8.33
N LYS A 49 13.26 -8.00 8.83
CA LYS A 49 14.44 -8.28 8.01
C LYS A 49 14.41 -9.76 7.64
N ALA A 50 14.49 -10.06 6.36
CA ALA A 50 14.50 -11.41 5.85
C ALA A 50 15.80 -11.70 5.10
N LYS A 51 16.40 -12.86 5.37
CA LYS A 51 17.59 -13.36 4.68
C LYS A 51 17.16 -14.26 3.52
N ILE A 52 17.71 -14.06 2.34
CA ILE A 52 17.47 -14.94 1.19
C ILE A 52 18.23 -16.25 1.41
N ILE A 53 17.50 -17.35 1.51
CA ILE A 53 18.06 -18.69 1.69
C ILE A 53 18.34 -19.34 0.34
N GLU A 54 17.39 -19.21 -0.60
CA GLU A 54 17.53 -19.77 -1.94
C GLU A 54 16.77 -18.94 -2.96
N VAL A 55 17.34 -18.82 -4.16
CA VAL A 55 16.71 -18.15 -5.31
C VAL A 55 16.43 -19.20 -6.36
N LYS A 56 15.16 -19.57 -6.53
CA LYS A 56 14.67 -20.47 -7.58
C LYS A 56 14.04 -19.67 -8.71
N LYS A 57 13.79 -20.32 -9.85
CA LYS A 57 13.27 -19.64 -11.05
C LYS A 57 11.95 -18.86 -10.84
N GLN A 58 11.08 -19.35 -9.95
CA GLN A 58 9.75 -18.77 -9.69
C GLN A 58 9.49 -18.46 -8.22
N ILE A 59 10.41 -18.78 -7.34
CA ILE A 59 10.21 -18.73 -5.90
C ILE A 59 11.50 -18.28 -5.24
N ILE A 60 11.38 -17.44 -4.22
CA ILE A 60 12.50 -17.04 -3.37
C ILE A 60 12.19 -17.48 -1.95
N GLU A 61 13.05 -18.32 -1.41
CA GLU A 61 12.96 -18.78 -0.03
C GLU A 61 13.68 -17.80 0.90
N LEU A 62 13.00 -17.45 1.96
CA LEU A 62 13.44 -16.45 2.94
C LEU A 62 13.42 -17.04 4.34
N ASN A 63 14.31 -16.58 5.19
CA ASN A 63 14.25 -16.81 6.62
C ASN A 63 14.12 -15.49 7.38
N VAL A 64 13.13 -15.41 8.26
CA VAL A 64 12.82 -14.27 9.13
C VAL A 64 13.15 -14.65 10.57
N GLU A 65 14.12 -13.97 11.18
CA GLU A 65 14.53 -14.22 12.56
C GLU A 65 13.53 -13.66 13.57
N SER A 66 13.02 -12.47 13.31
CA SER A 66 12.05 -11.77 14.16
C SER A 66 11.14 -10.87 13.35
N VAL A 67 9.89 -10.75 13.80
CA VAL A 67 8.92 -9.79 13.28
C VAL A 67 8.81 -8.63 14.27
N ASN A 68 9.09 -7.42 13.80
CA ASN A 68 8.92 -6.21 14.58
C ASN A 68 7.48 -5.75 14.46
N LYS A 69 6.83 -5.50 15.61
CA LYS A 69 5.49 -4.94 15.68
C LYS A 69 5.56 -3.43 15.81
N PRO A 70 4.56 -2.70 15.30
CA PRO A 70 4.52 -1.26 15.48
C PRO A 70 4.38 -0.91 16.97
N LEU A 71 5.10 0.12 17.41
CA LEU A 71 4.77 0.78 18.66
C LEU A 71 3.45 1.52 18.45
N LEU A 72 2.46 1.25 19.29
CA LEU A 72 1.20 1.99 19.28
C LEU A 72 1.47 3.41 19.80
N ILE A 73 1.86 4.31 18.90
CA ILE A 73 1.95 5.72 19.20
C ILE A 73 0.56 6.28 18.96
N GLN A 74 -0.12 6.72 20.03
CA GLN A 74 -1.37 7.46 19.91
C GLN A 74 -1.06 8.87 19.38
N ASN A 75 -0.92 8.98 18.07
CA ASN A 75 -0.86 10.28 17.41
C ASN A 75 -2.28 10.70 17.04
N SER A 76 -2.54 12.01 17.05
CA SER A 76 -3.77 12.57 16.52
C SER A 76 -3.92 12.14 15.05
N LYS A 77 -4.95 11.34 14.75
CA LYS A 77 -5.18 10.84 13.38
C LYS A 77 -5.77 11.96 12.52
N ILE A 78 -5.05 12.33 11.49
CA ILE A 78 -5.59 13.16 10.41
C ILE A 78 -6.23 12.24 9.38
N THR A 79 -7.51 12.46 9.10
CA THR A 79 -8.23 11.76 8.04
C THR A 79 -8.58 12.75 6.92
N PRO A 80 -7.80 12.83 5.85
CA PRO A 80 -8.11 13.69 4.72
C PRO A 80 -9.39 13.20 4.01
N VAL A 81 -10.22 14.15 3.62
CA VAL A 81 -11.41 13.93 2.78
C VAL A 81 -11.16 14.62 1.44
N MET A 82 -11.13 13.88 0.35
CA MET A 82 -10.79 14.43 -0.95
C MET A 82 -11.76 13.98 -2.05
N PRO A 83 -12.02 14.83 -3.06
CA PRO A 83 -12.82 14.43 -4.21
C PRO A 83 -12.06 13.45 -5.10
N ILE A 84 -12.80 12.64 -5.86
CA ILE A 84 -12.22 11.86 -6.95
C ILE A 84 -11.80 12.85 -8.05
N LEU A 85 -10.50 12.88 -8.32
CA LEU A 85 -9.85 13.73 -9.32
C LEU A 85 -9.60 12.97 -10.63
N LYS A 86 -9.02 13.64 -11.63
CA LYS A 86 -8.42 12.97 -12.79
C LYS A 86 -7.37 11.96 -12.32
N LYS A 87 -7.31 10.79 -12.99
CA LYS A 87 -6.54 9.61 -12.53
C LYS A 87 -5.14 9.94 -12.01
N ASN A 88 -4.36 10.69 -12.79
CA ASN A 88 -2.96 10.97 -12.41
C ASN A 88 -2.86 11.87 -11.17
N ALA A 89 -3.71 12.90 -11.07
CA ALA A 89 -3.76 13.77 -9.90
C ALA A 89 -4.24 13.01 -8.65
N PHE A 90 -5.27 12.16 -8.81
CA PHE A 90 -5.77 11.32 -7.73
C PHE A 90 -4.68 10.39 -7.19
N LEU A 91 -4.01 9.64 -8.07
CA LEU A 91 -2.96 8.70 -7.68
C LEU A 91 -1.76 9.41 -7.05
N LEU A 92 -1.38 10.59 -7.54
CA LEU A 92 -0.33 11.41 -6.93
C LEU A 92 -0.70 11.85 -5.51
N CYS A 93 -1.94 12.28 -5.27
CA CYS A 93 -2.40 12.62 -3.92
C CYS A 93 -2.32 11.41 -2.99
N ILE A 94 -2.79 10.24 -3.45
CA ILE A 94 -2.71 8.99 -2.67
C ILE A 94 -1.25 8.65 -2.32
N GLU A 95 -0.35 8.73 -3.31
CA GLU A 95 1.08 8.50 -3.10
C GLU A 95 1.64 9.40 -1.99
N LYS A 96 1.42 10.72 -2.10
CA LYS A 96 1.97 11.68 -1.12
C LYS A 96 1.33 11.56 0.27
N LEU A 97 0.04 11.29 0.35
CA LEU A 97 -0.62 11.05 1.63
C LEU A 97 -0.07 9.76 2.29
N THR A 98 0.22 8.72 1.51
CA THR A 98 0.85 7.50 2.01
C THR A 98 2.28 7.75 2.50
N GLU A 99 3.08 8.51 1.76
CA GLU A 99 4.45 8.89 2.17
C GLU A 99 4.46 9.67 3.50
N LEU A 100 3.44 10.52 3.71
CA LEU A 100 3.24 11.28 4.96
C LEU A 100 2.73 10.43 6.14
N GLY A 101 2.43 9.15 5.92
CA GLY A 101 1.98 8.24 6.97
C GLY A 101 0.50 8.36 7.31
N ILE A 102 -0.33 8.89 6.41
CA ILE A 102 -1.78 8.92 6.59
C ILE A 102 -2.32 7.48 6.57
N GLU A 103 -3.09 7.09 7.59
CA GLU A 103 -3.65 5.75 7.73
C GLU A 103 -5.06 5.61 7.12
N ASP A 104 -5.87 6.69 7.15
CA ASP A 104 -7.24 6.69 6.63
C ASP A 104 -7.42 7.83 5.63
N ILE A 105 -7.89 7.51 4.44
CA ILE A 105 -8.20 8.49 3.38
C ILE A 105 -9.66 8.29 2.98
N ARG A 106 -10.47 9.35 3.03
CA ARG A 106 -11.85 9.31 2.58
C ARG A 106 -12.00 10.00 1.24
N VAL A 107 -12.64 9.32 0.30
CA VAL A 107 -12.86 9.85 -1.04
C VAL A 107 -14.35 9.97 -1.33
N TYR A 108 -14.74 11.05 -1.97
CA TYR A 108 -16.13 11.28 -2.37
C TYR A 108 -16.22 11.66 -3.84
N ARG A 109 -17.41 11.47 -4.41
CA ARG A 109 -17.70 11.88 -5.78
C ARG A 109 -18.46 13.21 -5.73
N PRO A 110 -17.90 14.31 -6.27
CA PRO A 110 -18.62 15.57 -6.36
C PRO A 110 -19.81 15.46 -7.34
N ASP A 111 -20.90 16.21 -7.08
CA ASP A 111 -22.07 16.25 -7.98
C ASP A 111 -21.70 16.87 -9.33
N LEU A 112 -20.88 17.93 -9.31
CA LEU A 112 -20.33 18.56 -10.49
C LEU A 112 -18.95 17.96 -10.81
N ILE A 113 -18.96 16.90 -11.63
CA ILE A 113 -17.75 16.20 -12.02
C ILE A 113 -17.61 16.21 -13.55
N ASP A 114 -16.38 16.31 -14.03
CA ASP A 114 -16.04 16.13 -15.44
C ASP A 114 -16.58 14.77 -15.93
N GLN A 115 -17.28 14.76 -17.07
CA GLN A 115 -17.86 13.55 -17.65
C GLN A 115 -16.82 12.43 -17.87
N SER A 116 -15.54 12.79 -18.10
CA SER A 116 -14.45 11.84 -18.23
C SER A 116 -14.17 11.07 -16.93
N ILE A 117 -14.57 11.61 -15.78
CA ILE A 117 -14.45 10.99 -14.46
C ILE A 117 -15.77 10.29 -14.08
N ALA A 118 -16.93 10.89 -14.49
CA ALA A 118 -18.25 10.36 -14.18
C ALA A 118 -18.45 8.93 -14.69
N LYS A 119 -17.91 8.62 -15.87
CA LYS A 119 -18.02 7.30 -16.52
C LYS A 119 -16.99 6.27 -16.05
N LYS A 120 -16.03 6.63 -15.19
CA LYS A 120 -14.97 5.69 -14.76
C LYS A 120 -15.48 4.73 -13.69
N ASN A 121 -15.02 3.50 -13.79
CA ASN A 121 -15.18 2.51 -12.73
C ASN A 121 -14.32 2.92 -11.52
N VAL A 122 -15.01 3.38 -10.47
CA VAL A 122 -14.36 3.84 -9.23
C VAL A 122 -13.59 2.70 -8.56
N ASN A 123 -14.10 1.47 -8.59
CA ASN A 123 -13.43 0.32 -7.99
C ASN A 123 -12.06 0.10 -8.63
N SER A 124 -11.97 0.13 -9.96
CA SER A 124 -10.68 0.00 -10.65
C SER A 124 -9.69 1.14 -10.31
N LEU A 125 -10.19 2.34 -10.02
CA LEU A 125 -9.36 3.45 -9.57
C LEU A 125 -8.88 3.22 -8.13
N LEU A 126 -9.71 2.69 -7.25
CA LEU A 126 -9.36 2.35 -5.87
C LEU A 126 -8.36 1.20 -5.81
N ASP A 127 -8.52 0.16 -6.66
CA ASP A 127 -7.54 -0.91 -6.77
C ASP A 127 -6.16 -0.36 -7.17
N LYS A 128 -6.15 0.55 -8.14
CA LYS A 128 -4.90 1.20 -8.57
C LYS A 128 -4.32 2.11 -7.48
N ALA A 129 -5.15 2.79 -6.72
CA ALA A 129 -4.73 3.59 -5.57
C ALA A 129 -4.04 2.71 -4.51
N ARG A 130 -4.58 1.51 -4.24
CA ARG A 130 -3.96 0.54 -3.34
C ARG A 130 -2.58 0.09 -3.83
N GLU A 131 -2.43 -0.21 -5.11
CA GLU A 131 -1.12 -0.55 -5.68
C GLU A 131 -0.10 0.58 -5.51
N VAL A 132 -0.52 1.83 -5.76
CA VAL A 132 0.31 3.02 -5.57
C VAL A 132 0.70 3.19 -4.11
N SER A 133 -0.22 2.99 -3.17
CA SER A 133 0.06 3.04 -1.73
C SER A 133 1.09 1.99 -1.31
N ILE A 134 1.01 0.76 -1.82
CA ILE A 134 2.00 -0.29 -1.55
C ILE A 134 3.40 0.14 -2.05
N ALA A 135 3.47 0.69 -3.25
CA ALA A 135 4.74 1.18 -3.82
C ALA A 135 5.31 2.36 -3.01
N ALA A 136 4.45 3.31 -2.60
CA ALA A 136 4.83 4.44 -1.76
C ALA A 136 5.34 3.99 -0.39
N CYS A 137 4.69 3.00 0.26
CA CYS A 137 5.17 2.38 1.50
C CYS A 137 6.55 1.74 1.33
N ALA A 138 6.76 1.01 0.24
CA ALA A 138 8.05 0.38 -0.04
C ALA A 138 9.17 1.42 -0.18
N GLN A 139 8.88 2.57 -0.82
CA GLN A 139 9.86 3.62 -1.10
C GLN A 139 10.09 4.54 0.11
N SER A 140 9.05 4.96 0.82
CA SER A 140 9.13 5.91 1.95
C SER A 140 9.60 5.28 3.26
N GLY A 141 9.51 3.96 3.39
CA GLY A 141 9.79 3.27 4.65
C GLY A 141 8.56 3.13 5.55
N ASN A 142 7.40 3.63 5.15
CA ASN A 142 6.15 3.44 5.89
C ASN A 142 5.74 1.96 5.89
N ASN A 143 5.21 1.47 7.01
CA ASN A 143 4.73 0.09 7.16
C ASN A 143 3.20 -0.01 7.17
N PHE A 144 2.49 1.13 7.13
CA PHE A 144 1.03 1.19 7.13
C PHE A 144 0.51 1.56 5.75
N ILE A 145 -0.25 0.66 5.12
CA ILE A 145 -0.97 0.96 3.89
C ILE A 145 -2.28 1.66 4.27
N PRO A 146 -2.55 2.86 3.75
CA PRO A 146 -3.78 3.59 4.09
C PRO A 146 -5.04 2.82 3.69
N GLN A 147 -6.07 2.91 4.53
CA GLN A 147 -7.42 2.50 4.16
C GLN A 147 -8.03 3.62 3.31
N ILE A 148 -8.46 3.30 2.10
CA ILE A 148 -9.10 4.25 1.19
C ILE A 148 -10.58 3.92 1.15
N LEU A 149 -11.39 4.73 1.86
CA LEU A 149 -12.83 4.53 2.01
C LEU A 149 -13.60 5.47 1.07
N SER A 150 -14.46 4.88 0.24
CA SER A 150 -15.33 5.65 -0.64
C SER A 150 -16.62 6.05 0.08
N LEU A 151 -16.93 7.34 0.08
CA LEU A 151 -18.17 7.93 0.60
C LEU A 151 -19.26 8.06 -0.50
N ILE A 152 -19.13 7.35 -1.60
CA ILE A 152 -20.02 7.48 -2.78
C ILE A 152 -21.47 7.08 -2.48
N HIS A 153 -21.71 6.33 -1.39
CA HIS A 153 -23.05 5.85 -1.01
C HIS A 153 -23.62 6.54 0.23
N ILE A 154 -23.05 7.64 0.69
CA ILE A 154 -23.70 8.44 1.71
C ILE A 154 -24.78 9.26 1.01
N SER A 155 -26.04 8.77 1.03
CA SER A 155 -27.21 9.57 0.70
C SER A 155 -27.20 10.84 1.55
N GLU A 156 -27.34 12.01 0.89
CA GLU A 156 -27.45 13.28 1.59
C GLU A 156 -28.55 13.19 2.68
N PRO A 157 -28.30 13.71 3.87
CA PRO A 157 -29.41 13.90 4.81
C PRO A 157 -30.41 14.80 4.12
N THR A 158 -31.64 14.28 3.96
CA THR A 158 -32.78 14.98 3.38
C THR A 158 -32.81 16.42 3.94
N ARG A 159 -32.59 17.41 3.07
CA ARG A 159 -32.86 18.82 3.42
C ARG A 159 -34.28 18.88 3.92
N ARG A 160 -34.49 19.08 5.20
CA ARG A 160 -35.78 19.51 5.71
C ARG A 160 -36.03 20.89 5.11
N SER A 161 -36.94 20.96 4.15
CA SER A 161 -37.57 22.24 3.73
C SER A 161 -38.35 22.76 4.93
N TYR A 162 -37.95 23.89 5.43
CA TYR A 162 -38.77 24.73 6.31
C TYR A 162 -39.72 25.56 5.46
#